data_ea2ae2e6b4be7c5562b7ad4f36066d35
#
_entry.id   ea2ae2e6b4be7c5562b7ad4f36066d35
#
_cell.length_a   1.000
_cell.length_b   1.000
_cell.length_c   1.000
_cell.angle_alpha   90.00
_cell.angle_beta   90.00
_cell.angle_gamma   90.00
#
_symmetry.space_group_name_H-M   'P 1'
#
loop_
_entity.id
_entity.type
_entity.pdbx_description
1 polymer ?
#
loop_
_entity_poly.entity_id
_entity_poly.type
_entity_poly.pdbx_seq_one_letter_code
_entity_poly.pdbx_strand_id
1 'polypeptide(L)'
;MSAGRGDPGDPMAGFDTTVHAPHRLRICALLEGAGEAEFALVQKQLGLSASALSKHVTVLMDAGYAEQRKAVRDTRQRVWLRLTKQGHAAYQGHLAALRAIVEPPDPAP
;
A
#
# COMPACT_ATOMS: atom_id res chain seq x y z
N MET A 1 14.06 20.44 -7.42
CA MET A 1 14.23 19.32 -8.03
C MET A 1 13.25 18.31 -7.62
N SER A 2 12.61 17.78 -8.47
CA SER A 2 11.57 16.90 -8.13
C SER A 2 12.13 15.54 -7.87
N ALA A 3 12.40 15.30 -6.68
CA ALA A 3 12.99 14.08 -6.33
C ALA A 3 12.08 12.93 -6.66
N GLY A 4 12.53 12.04 -7.39
CA GLY A 4 11.90 10.76 -7.55
C GLY A 4 10.72 10.62 -8.47
N ARG A 5 10.34 11.68 -9.14
CA ARG A 5 9.20 11.52 -10.05
C ARG A 5 9.58 11.09 -11.43
N GLY A 6 10.72 11.48 -11.91
CA GLY A 6 11.13 11.13 -13.24
C GLY A 6 10.28 11.76 -14.31
N ASP A 7 10.62 11.49 -15.53
CA ASP A 7 9.86 11.95 -16.70
C ASP A 7 8.61 11.11 -16.87
N PRO A 8 7.56 11.68 -17.47
CA PRO A 8 6.36 10.91 -17.74
C PRO A 8 6.59 9.65 -18.57
N GLY A 9 7.65 9.62 -19.39
CA GLY A 9 7.96 8.43 -20.16
C GLY A 9 8.88 7.44 -19.45
N ASP A 10 9.32 7.76 -18.25
CA ASP A 10 10.20 6.88 -17.49
C ASP A 10 9.39 5.71 -16.94
N PRO A 11 9.77 4.44 -17.28
CA PRO A 11 9.03 3.29 -16.74
C PRO A 11 9.09 3.20 -15.22
N MET A 12 10.05 3.88 -14.59
CA MET A 12 10.12 3.90 -13.13
C MET A 12 9.27 5.00 -12.51
N ALA A 13 8.64 5.84 -13.33
CA ALA A 13 7.79 6.91 -12.80
C ALA A 13 6.66 6.30 -11.98
N GLY A 14 6.49 6.76 -10.76
CA GLY A 14 5.47 6.23 -9.87
C GLY A 14 5.90 5.02 -9.07
N PHE A 15 7.10 4.46 -9.34
CA PHE A 15 7.60 3.36 -8.53
C PHE A 15 7.80 3.85 -7.10
N ASP A 16 7.28 3.08 -6.15
CA ASP A 16 7.27 3.50 -4.75
C ASP A 16 7.86 2.39 -3.89
N THR A 17 9.04 2.65 -3.32
CA THR A 17 9.74 1.65 -2.53
C THR A 17 9.03 1.33 -1.22
N THR A 18 8.28 2.27 -0.67
CA THR A 18 7.51 2.02 0.54
C THR A 18 6.40 1.02 0.26
N VAL A 19 5.71 1.17 -0.86
CA VAL A 19 4.64 0.25 -1.27
C VAL A 19 5.20 -1.08 -1.76
N HIS A 20 6.38 -1.06 -2.36
CA HIS A 20 6.93 -2.22 -3.09
C HIS A 20 7.23 -3.43 -2.21
N ALA A 21 7.57 -3.25 -0.94
CA ALA A 21 7.89 -4.37 -0.07
C ALA A 21 6.72 -5.36 -0.05
N PRO A 22 6.98 -6.67 -0.23
CA PRO A 22 5.90 -7.64 -0.47
C PRO A 22 4.76 -7.58 0.53
N HIS A 23 5.05 -7.50 1.82
CA HIS A 23 3.97 -7.44 2.81
C HIS A 23 3.20 -6.13 2.74
N ARG A 24 3.89 -5.01 2.50
CA ARG A 24 3.21 -3.73 2.38
C ARG A 24 2.38 -3.65 1.11
N LEU A 25 2.89 -4.25 0.03
CA LEU A 25 2.13 -4.31 -1.21
C LEU A 25 0.83 -5.10 -1.02
N ARG A 26 0.90 -6.22 -0.31
CA ARG A 26 -0.29 -7.02 -0.01
C ARG A 26 -1.26 -6.28 0.91
N ILE A 27 -0.74 -5.56 1.89
CA ILE A 27 -1.58 -4.75 2.77
C ILE A 27 -2.34 -3.71 1.95
N CYS A 28 -1.63 -2.99 1.08
CA CYS A 28 -2.26 -1.98 0.23
C CYS A 28 -3.31 -2.60 -0.68
N ALA A 29 -3.02 -3.76 -1.26
CA ALA A 29 -3.97 -4.43 -2.14
C ALA A 29 -5.25 -4.81 -1.39
N LEU A 30 -5.10 -5.33 -0.17
CA LEU A 30 -6.26 -5.71 0.63
C LEU A 30 -7.10 -4.49 0.99
N LEU A 31 -6.44 -3.43 1.46
CA LEU A 31 -7.15 -2.21 1.87
C LEU A 31 -7.79 -1.50 0.68
N GLU A 32 -7.14 -1.55 -0.47
CA GLU A 32 -7.71 -0.98 -1.69
C GLU A 32 -9.02 -1.66 -2.05
N GLY A 33 -9.04 -2.97 -1.96
CA GLY A 33 -10.25 -3.73 -2.29
C GLY A 33 -11.35 -3.62 -1.26
N ALA A 34 -10.97 -3.61 0.02
CA ALA A 34 -11.95 -3.62 1.10
C ALA A 34 -12.43 -2.23 1.51
N GLY A 35 -11.66 -1.20 1.18
CA GLY A 35 -11.92 0.15 1.67
C GLY A 35 -11.41 0.36 3.08
N GLU A 36 -11.83 -0.48 4.00
CA GLU A 36 -11.41 -0.47 5.38
C GLU A 36 -11.43 -1.90 5.89
N ALA A 37 -10.46 -2.28 6.70
CA ALA A 37 -10.40 -3.64 7.23
C ALA A 37 -9.86 -3.62 8.64
N GLU A 38 -10.37 -4.52 9.45
CA GLU A 38 -9.93 -4.65 10.83
C GLU A 38 -8.52 -5.22 10.87
N PHE A 39 -7.70 -4.69 11.77
CA PHE A 39 -6.31 -5.13 11.94
C PHE A 39 -6.22 -6.67 12.07
N ALA A 40 -7.08 -7.24 12.90
CA ALA A 40 -7.07 -8.69 13.10
C ALA A 40 -7.38 -9.45 11.83
N LEU A 41 -8.26 -8.94 10.98
CA LEU A 41 -8.57 -9.57 9.70
C LEU A 41 -7.38 -9.50 8.75
N VAL A 42 -6.74 -8.33 8.67
CA VAL A 42 -5.55 -8.16 7.82
C VAL A 42 -4.46 -9.12 8.28
N GLN A 43 -4.25 -9.21 9.59
CA GLN A 43 -3.27 -10.12 10.16
C GLN A 43 -3.54 -11.56 9.73
N LYS A 44 -4.77 -11.99 9.86
CA LYS A 44 -5.17 -13.35 9.51
C LYS A 44 -5.02 -13.61 8.01
N GLN A 45 -5.47 -12.69 7.20
CA GLN A 45 -5.42 -12.83 5.74
C GLN A 45 -3.99 -12.91 5.23
N LEU A 46 -3.08 -12.18 5.83
CA LEU A 46 -1.70 -12.14 5.38
C LEU A 46 -0.79 -13.12 6.11
N GLY A 47 -1.29 -13.77 7.15
CA GLY A 47 -0.50 -14.73 7.90
C GLY A 47 0.64 -14.07 8.67
N LEU A 48 0.45 -12.85 9.15
CA LEU A 48 1.49 -12.12 9.86
C LEU A 48 1.22 -12.09 11.35
N SER A 49 2.29 -12.02 12.13
CA SER A 49 2.12 -11.76 13.56
C SER A 49 1.64 -10.32 13.76
N ALA A 50 1.07 -10.05 14.91
CA ALA A 50 0.61 -8.70 15.22
C ALA A 50 1.77 -7.71 15.18
N SER A 51 2.94 -8.11 15.69
CA SER A 51 4.07 -7.20 15.71
C SER A 51 4.62 -6.94 14.31
N ALA A 52 4.64 -7.95 13.44
CA ALA A 52 5.08 -7.75 12.06
C ALA A 52 4.13 -6.85 11.30
N LEU A 53 2.82 -7.09 11.43
CA LEU A 53 1.84 -6.23 10.77
C LEU A 53 1.94 -4.80 11.29
N SER A 54 2.09 -4.64 12.60
CA SER A 54 2.21 -3.32 13.20
C SER A 54 3.40 -2.53 12.64
N LYS A 55 4.53 -3.20 12.42
CA LYS A 55 5.69 -2.54 11.84
C LYS A 55 5.42 -2.05 10.43
N HIS A 56 4.80 -2.88 9.60
CA HIS A 56 4.50 -2.49 8.23
C HIS A 56 3.45 -1.39 8.17
N VAL A 57 2.45 -1.45 9.04
CA VAL A 57 1.42 -0.40 9.12
C VAL A 57 2.06 0.92 9.53
N THR A 58 2.99 0.88 10.49
CA THR A 58 3.69 2.10 10.92
C THR A 58 4.45 2.73 9.77
N VAL A 59 5.15 1.92 8.97
CA VAL A 59 5.86 2.44 7.79
C VAL A 59 4.90 3.12 6.84
N LEU A 60 3.75 2.49 6.58
CA LEU A 60 2.75 3.09 5.70
C LEU A 60 2.15 4.36 6.27
N MET A 61 1.91 4.37 7.59
CA MET A 61 1.36 5.55 8.26
C MET A 61 2.35 6.71 8.24
N ASP A 62 3.63 6.40 8.49
CA ASP A 62 4.68 7.43 8.47
C ASP A 62 4.84 8.05 7.09
N ALA A 63 4.57 7.28 6.05
CA ALA A 63 4.59 7.80 4.67
C ALA A 63 3.31 8.57 4.31
N GLY A 64 2.32 8.57 5.18
CA GLY A 64 1.04 9.21 4.90
C GLY A 64 0.11 8.38 4.06
N TYR A 65 0.40 7.07 3.90
CA TYR A 65 -0.36 6.21 2.99
C TYR A 65 -1.47 5.44 3.67
N ALA A 66 -1.42 5.30 4.98
CA ALA A 66 -2.44 4.56 5.71
C ALA A 66 -2.79 5.30 6.98
N GLU A 67 -3.97 5.02 7.49
CA GLU A 67 -4.38 5.54 8.78
C GLU A 67 -5.17 4.47 9.51
N GLN A 68 -5.21 4.59 10.81
CA GLN A 68 -5.94 3.66 11.63
C GLN A 68 -6.91 4.41 12.52
N ARG A 69 -8.00 3.77 12.85
CA ARG A 69 -8.92 4.29 13.84
C ARG A 69 -9.28 3.18 14.82
N LYS A 70 -9.51 3.58 16.03
CA LYS A 70 -9.93 2.66 17.07
C LYS A 70 -11.41 2.82 17.30
N ALA A 71 -12.11 1.71 17.49
CA ALA A 71 -13.52 1.72 17.78
C ALA A 71 -13.81 0.68 18.84
N VAL A 72 -14.75 0.98 19.73
CA VAL A 72 -15.18 0.04 20.74
C VAL A 72 -16.48 -0.61 20.26
N ARG A 73 -16.51 -1.93 20.25
CA ARG A 73 -17.69 -2.66 19.87
C ARG A 73 -17.81 -3.84 20.81
N ASP A 74 -18.97 -3.96 21.45
CA ASP A 74 -19.24 -5.04 22.40
C ASP A 74 -18.17 -5.09 23.48
N THR A 75 -17.82 -3.94 24.05
CA THR A 75 -16.79 -3.76 25.08
C THR A 75 -15.39 -4.13 24.64
N ARG A 76 -15.17 -4.43 23.37
CA ARG A 76 -13.85 -4.73 22.81
C ARG A 76 -13.38 -3.60 21.93
N GLN A 77 -12.11 -3.23 22.10
CA GLN A 77 -11.49 -2.26 21.26
C GLN A 77 -11.01 -2.94 19.97
N ARG A 78 -11.36 -2.37 18.84
CA ARG A 78 -10.96 -2.86 17.53
C ARG A 78 -10.20 -1.77 16.80
N VAL A 79 -9.23 -2.19 16.01
CA VAL A 79 -8.42 -1.27 15.21
C VAL A 79 -8.75 -1.50 13.75
N TRP A 80 -9.09 -0.44 13.06
CA TRP A 80 -9.45 -0.46 11.65
C TRP A 80 -8.39 0.27 10.84
N LEU A 81 -8.06 -0.28 9.70
CA LEU A 81 -7.05 0.26 8.80
C LEU A 81 -7.67 0.64 7.48
N ARG A 82 -7.18 1.71 6.88
CA ARG A 82 -7.56 2.08 5.52
C ARG A 82 -6.43 2.85 4.86
N LEU A 83 -6.43 2.88 3.53
CA LEU A 83 -5.51 3.74 2.81
C LEU A 83 -6.04 5.17 2.85
N THR A 84 -5.12 6.12 2.93
CA THR A 84 -5.46 7.52 2.74
C THR A 84 -5.61 7.77 1.23
N LYS A 85 -6.10 8.93 0.87
CA LYS A 85 -6.13 9.36 -0.53
C LYS A 85 -4.74 9.27 -1.14
N GLN A 86 -3.74 9.72 -0.39
CA GLN A 86 -2.35 9.67 -0.84
C GLN A 86 -1.88 8.22 -1.00
N GLY A 87 -2.26 7.34 -0.08
CA GLY A 87 -1.90 5.92 -0.16
C GLY A 87 -2.54 5.24 -1.35
N HIS A 88 -3.81 5.54 -1.64
CA HIS A 88 -4.47 5.03 -2.82
C HIS A 88 -3.71 5.45 -4.08
N ALA A 89 -3.36 6.73 -4.18
CA ALA A 89 -2.63 7.24 -5.35
C ALA A 89 -1.26 6.58 -5.48
N ALA A 90 -0.55 6.42 -4.35
CA ALA A 90 0.77 5.79 -4.36
C ALA A 90 0.69 4.34 -4.81
N TYR A 91 -0.33 3.62 -4.33
CA TYR A 91 -0.53 2.23 -4.71
C TYR A 91 -0.84 2.11 -6.20
N GLN A 92 -1.76 2.91 -6.70
CA GLN A 92 -2.12 2.87 -8.11
C GLN A 92 -0.94 3.25 -9.00
N GLY A 93 -0.18 4.26 -8.61
CA GLY A 93 1.00 4.68 -9.35
C GLY A 93 2.06 3.60 -9.37
N HIS A 94 2.24 2.91 -8.25
CA HIS A 94 3.21 1.83 -8.16
C HIS A 94 2.80 0.64 -9.05
N LEU A 95 1.53 0.28 -9.07
CA LEU A 95 1.06 -0.79 -9.97
C LEU A 95 1.29 -0.44 -11.42
N ALA A 96 1.03 0.80 -11.80
CA ALA A 96 1.27 1.24 -13.16
C ALA A 96 2.76 1.16 -13.52
N ALA A 97 3.62 1.54 -12.58
CA ALA A 97 5.07 1.44 -12.78
C ALA A 97 5.51 -0.01 -12.94
N LEU A 98 4.97 -0.90 -12.12
CA LEU A 98 5.30 -2.32 -12.24
C LEU A 98 4.91 -2.89 -13.59
N ARG A 99 3.73 -2.53 -14.08
CA ARG A 99 3.30 -2.98 -15.41
C ARG A 99 4.24 -2.46 -16.49
N ALA A 100 4.61 -1.20 -16.42
CA ALA A 100 5.50 -0.61 -17.40
C ALA A 100 6.87 -1.26 -17.39
N ILE A 101 7.35 -1.66 -16.22
CA ILE A 101 8.66 -2.29 -16.09
C ILE A 101 8.65 -3.69 -16.70
N VAL A 102 7.59 -4.47 -16.47
CA VAL A 102 7.57 -5.87 -16.90
C VAL A 102 6.99 -6.07 -18.28
N GLU A 103 6.32 -5.08 -18.83
CA GLU A 103 5.77 -5.19 -20.15
C GLU A 103 6.87 -5.04 -21.20
N PRO A 104 6.94 -5.94 -22.18
CA PRO A 104 7.95 -5.78 -23.21
C PRO A 104 7.65 -4.53 -24.04
N PRO A 105 8.70 -3.86 -24.52
CA PRO A 105 8.47 -2.69 -25.37
C PRO A 105 7.75 -3.10 -26.66
N ASP A 106 6.96 -2.17 -27.20
CA ASP A 106 6.29 -2.41 -28.46
C ASP A 106 7.31 -2.82 -29.51
N PRO A 107 7.00 -3.87 -30.28
CA PRO A 107 7.89 -4.20 -31.39
C PRO A 107 7.72 -3.12 -32.45
N ALA A 108 8.52 -2.08 -32.36
CA ALA A 108 8.39 -0.96 -33.24
C ALA A 108 8.48 -1.40 -34.71
N PRO A 109 7.76 -0.78 -35.58
CA PRO A 109 7.85 -1.08 -37.01
C PRO A 109 9.21 -0.74 -37.59
#